data_97b9a3ac79ee8b7623bea215c159e9a3
#
_entry.id   97b9a3ac79ee8b7623bea215c159e9a3
#
_cell.length_a   1.000
_cell.length_b   1.000
_cell.length_c   1.000
_cell.angle_alpha   90.00
_cell.angle_beta   90.00
_cell.angle_gamma   90.00
#
_symmetry.space_group_name_H-M   'P 1'
#
loop_
_entity.id
_entity.type
_entity.pdbx_description
1 polymer ?
#
loop_
_entity_poly.entity_id
_entity_poly.type
_entity_poly.pdbx_seq_one_letter_code
_entity_poly.pdbx_strand_id
1 'polypeptide(L)'
;MIIPNDTIYLISDYNCSVKDAINLSLLNKEIYDNCNRIYLNNPLITHIKNLHIISKYNVKKITFGDDFNQLITLPNNLTHLTLGARFDQLITLPNSLTHLTFGEYFNQPITLPNSLIHLTFNEESQFYQPIDLPNNLTHLTFGCYFDHPITLSNSLTHLTLGVGFHQSITLPNSLTHLIFNKDSV
;
A
#
# COMPACT_ATOMS: atom_id res chain seq x y z
N MET A 1 -31.60 12.75 9.24
CA MET A 1 -30.54 12.82 8.19
C MET A 1 -29.93 11.44 8.14
N ILE A 2 -30.24 10.66 7.10
CA ILE A 2 -29.71 9.30 6.93
C ILE A 2 -28.33 9.48 6.34
N ILE A 3 -27.28 9.17 7.11
CA ILE A 3 -25.91 9.14 6.61
C ILE A 3 -25.80 7.89 5.75
N PRO A 4 -25.45 7.97 4.46
CA PRO A 4 -25.18 6.79 3.66
C PRO A 4 -24.08 5.96 4.29
N ASN A 5 -24.17 4.62 4.20
CA ASN A 5 -23.20 3.68 4.78
C ASN A 5 -21.79 3.74 4.16
N ASP A 6 -21.55 4.64 3.22
CA ASP A 6 -20.25 4.85 2.56
C ASP A 6 -19.42 5.88 3.32
N THR A 7 -18.96 5.49 4.51
CA THR A 7 -18.24 6.41 5.39
C THR A 7 -16.74 6.37 5.05
N ILE A 8 -16.26 7.45 4.46
CA ILE A 8 -14.82 7.72 4.31
C ILE A 8 -14.34 8.35 5.62
N TYR A 9 -13.45 7.67 6.32
CA TYR A 9 -12.83 8.22 7.52
C TYR A 9 -11.61 9.03 7.11
N LEU A 10 -11.70 10.36 7.27
CA LEU A 10 -10.57 11.25 7.16
C LEU A 10 -9.97 11.40 8.56
N ILE A 11 -8.76 10.89 8.74
CA ILE A 11 -8.01 11.13 9.97
C ILE A 11 -6.96 12.18 9.63
N SER A 12 -7.16 13.39 10.12
CA SER A 12 -6.10 14.39 10.17
C SER A 12 -5.21 14.10 11.39
N ASP A 13 -3.96 14.53 11.36
CA ASP A 13 -3.05 14.49 12.53
C ASP A 13 -3.58 15.35 13.71
N TYR A 14 -4.65 16.09 13.49
CA TYR A 14 -5.47 16.71 14.50
C TYR A 14 -6.59 15.77 14.91
N ASN A 15 -6.69 15.45 16.19
CA ASN A 15 -7.66 14.62 16.91
C ASN A 15 -9.13 14.82 16.48
N CYS A 16 -9.47 14.56 15.23
CA CYS A 16 -10.84 14.54 14.74
C CYS A 16 -11.44 13.18 15.08
N SER A 17 -12.43 13.19 15.97
CA SER A 17 -13.15 11.97 16.33
C SER A 17 -13.85 11.39 15.10
N VAL A 18 -13.78 10.09 14.96
CA VAL A 18 -14.34 9.24 13.89
C VAL A 18 -15.86 9.40 13.66
N LYS A 19 -16.55 10.21 14.47
CA LYS A 19 -18.00 10.47 14.34
C LYS A 19 -18.36 11.51 13.28
N ASP A 20 -17.39 12.25 12.79
CA ASP A 20 -17.58 13.22 11.71
C ASP A 20 -17.27 12.58 10.37
N ALA A 21 -18.00 11.50 10.06
CA ALA A 21 -18.06 10.92 8.73
C ALA A 21 -18.59 11.98 7.77
N ILE A 22 -17.72 12.57 7.06
CA ILE A 22 -18.00 13.75 6.32
C ILE A 22 -18.30 13.35 4.89
N ASN A 23 -19.48 13.76 4.46
CA ASN A 23 -19.70 14.00 3.05
C ASN A 23 -18.56 14.92 2.57
N LEU A 24 -17.67 14.41 1.72
CA LEU A 24 -16.48 15.14 1.25
C LEU A 24 -16.79 16.52 0.65
N SER A 25 -18.05 16.76 0.31
CA SER A 25 -18.55 18.06 -0.18
C SER A 25 -18.72 19.12 0.92
N LEU A 26 -18.67 18.73 2.20
CA LEU A 26 -18.92 19.61 3.35
C LEU A 26 -17.65 19.94 4.15
N LEU A 27 -16.49 19.43 3.74
CA LEU A 27 -15.23 19.76 4.40
C LEU A 27 -14.90 21.23 4.25
N ASN A 28 -14.71 21.89 5.40
CA ASN A 28 -14.11 23.21 5.45
C ASN A 28 -12.70 23.15 4.82
N LYS A 29 -12.34 24.14 4.04
CA LYS A 29 -11.05 24.23 3.33
C LYS A 29 -9.83 23.99 4.25
N GLU A 30 -9.93 24.38 5.51
CA GLU A 30 -8.88 24.24 6.52
C GLU A 30 -8.64 22.80 6.96
N ILE A 31 -9.69 22.01 7.18
CA ILE A 31 -9.63 20.57 7.42
C ILE A 31 -9.07 19.87 6.18
N TYR A 32 -9.41 20.38 5.04
CA TYR A 32 -9.09 19.93 3.73
C TYR A 32 -7.61 20.03 3.37
N ASP A 33 -7.01 21.19 3.64
CA ASP A 33 -5.59 21.46 3.38
C ASP A 33 -4.68 20.67 4.36
N ASN A 34 -5.23 20.21 5.50
CA ASN A 34 -4.53 19.47 6.53
C ASN A 34 -4.79 17.93 6.50
N CYS A 35 -5.72 17.44 5.67
CA CYS A 35 -5.97 16.01 5.53
C CYS A 35 -4.92 15.35 4.62
N ASN A 36 -3.93 14.72 5.24
CA ASN A 36 -2.90 13.99 4.50
C ASN A 36 -3.07 12.46 4.52
N ARG A 37 -4.08 11.94 5.25
CA ARG A 37 -4.30 10.50 5.40
C ARG A 37 -5.78 10.14 5.31
N ILE A 38 -6.11 9.10 4.54
CA ILE A 38 -7.45 8.53 4.41
C ILE A 38 -7.43 7.05 4.80
N TYR A 39 -8.37 6.66 5.65
CA TYR A 39 -8.68 5.26 5.95
C TYR A 39 -10.02 4.89 5.33
N LEU A 40 -10.03 3.84 4.52
CA LEU A 40 -11.22 3.31 3.86
C LEU A 40 -11.51 1.92 4.44
N ASN A 41 -12.41 1.85 5.42
CA ASN A 41 -12.61 0.65 6.23
C ASN A 41 -13.96 -0.04 5.99
N ASN A 42 -14.70 0.33 4.93
CA ASN A 42 -16.02 -0.23 4.68
C ASN A 42 -16.01 -1.23 3.52
N PRO A 43 -16.37 -2.53 3.74
CA PRO A 43 -16.49 -3.52 2.68
C PRO A 43 -17.61 -3.23 1.67
N LEU A 44 -18.56 -2.34 2.03
CA LEU A 44 -19.67 -1.94 1.17
C LEU A 44 -19.36 -0.73 0.28
N ILE A 45 -18.13 -0.23 0.24
CA ILE A 45 -17.74 0.80 -0.72
C ILE A 45 -17.72 0.19 -2.13
N THR A 46 -18.92 -0.25 -2.58
CA THR A 46 -19.12 -0.82 -3.91
C THR A 46 -19.11 0.23 -5.02
N HIS A 47 -19.05 1.52 -4.68
CA HIS A 47 -19.18 2.62 -5.62
C HIS A 47 -18.24 3.79 -5.36
N ILE A 48 -16.93 3.52 -5.22
CA ILE A 48 -15.96 4.60 -5.28
C ILE A 48 -15.82 5.12 -6.74
N LYS A 49 -16.95 5.45 -7.36
CA LYS A 49 -16.96 6.28 -8.58
C LYS A 49 -16.36 7.67 -8.33
N ASN A 50 -16.12 8.02 -7.08
CA ASN A 50 -15.68 9.35 -6.65
C ASN A 50 -14.27 9.40 -6.08
N LEU A 51 -13.43 8.37 -6.28
CA LEU A 51 -12.01 8.45 -5.96
C LEU A 51 -11.29 9.57 -6.74
N HIS A 52 -11.85 10.01 -7.89
CA HIS A 52 -11.37 11.22 -8.56
C HIS A 52 -11.51 12.48 -7.69
N ILE A 53 -12.41 12.46 -6.68
CA ILE A 53 -12.51 13.54 -5.69
C ILE A 53 -11.24 13.59 -4.85
N ILE A 54 -10.70 12.44 -4.47
CA ILE A 54 -9.44 12.36 -3.70
C ILE A 54 -8.28 12.97 -4.48
N SER A 55 -8.30 12.89 -5.81
CA SER A 55 -7.26 13.50 -6.65
C SER A 55 -7.24 15.02 -6.61
N LYS A 56 -8.35 15.65 -6.22
CA LYS A 56 -8.45 17.11 -6.03
C LYS A 56 -7.77 17.57 -4.73
N TYR A 57 -7.51 16.65 -3.83
CA TYR A 57 -6.94 16.91 -2.53
C TYR A 57 -5.49 16.49 -2.47
N ASN A 58 -4.73 17.14 -1.61
CA ASN A 58 -3.32 16.82 -1.41
C ASN A 58 -3.16 15.56 -0.52
N VAL A 59 -3.93 14.50 -0.82
CA VAL A 59 -3.87 13.25 -0.07
C VAL A 59 -2.54 12.56 -0.30
N LYS A 60 -1.79 12.35 0.75
CA LYS A 60 -0.47 11.73 0.72
C LYS A 60 -0.47 10.28 1.16
N LYS A 61 -1.46 9.86 1.97
CA LYS A 61 -1.53 8.52 2.54
C LYS A 61 -2.94 7.96 2.41
N ILE A 62 -3.05 6.73 1.88
CA ILE A 62 -4.30 5.97 1.79
C ILE A 62 -4.08 4.59 2.39
N THR A 63 -5.03 4.17 3.23
CA THR A 63 -5.10 2.80 3.76
C THR A 63 -6.48 2.24 3.44
N PHE A 64 -6.51 1.12 2.73
CA PHE A 64 -7.73 0.37 2.47
C PHE A 64 -7.90 -0.73 3.51
N GLY A 65 -9.15 -0.97 3.93
CA GLY A 65 -9.48 -2.06 4.84
C GLY A 65 -9.36 -3.43 4.18
N ASP A 66 -9.37 -4.49 5.01
CA ASP A 66 -9.09 -5.85 4.58
C ASP A 66 -10.09 -6.41 3.56
N ASP A 67 -11.33 -5.95 3.58
CA ASP A 67 -12.38 -6.41 2.65
C ASP A 67 -12.41 -5.65 1.32
N PHE A 68 -11.58 -4.62 1.16
CA PHE A 68 -11.56 -3.83 -0.07
C PHE A 68 -10.93 -4.59 -1.23
N ASN A 69 -11.69 -4.85 -2.30
CA ASN A 69 -11.22 -5.51 -3.52
C ASN A 69 -11.88 -4.94 -4.78
N GLN A 70 -11.62 -3.68 -5.09
CA GLN A 70 -12.19 -3.01 -6.25
C GLN A 70 -11.12 -2.29 -7.07
N LEU A 71 -11.40 -2.11 -8.37
CA LEU A 71 -10.57 -1.28 -9.24
C LEU A 71 -10.56 0.17 -8.73
N ILE A 72 -9.37 0.73 -8.62
CA ILE A 72 -9.16 2.08 -8.11
C ILE A 72 -8.23 2.90 -9.01
N THR A 73 -8.42 4.21 -8.99
CA THR A 73 -7.50 5.19 -9.56
C THR A 73 -6.90 5.98 -8.41
N LEU A 74 -5.58 5.93 -8.28
CA LEU A 74 -4.86 6.60 -7.21
C LEU A 74 -4.51 8.05 -7.57
N PRO A 75 -4.47 8.98 -6.59
CA PRO A 75 -4.02 10.35 -6.83
C PRO A 75 -2.52 10.41 -7.16
N ASN A 76 -2.14 11.27 -8.10
CA ASN A 76 -0.77 11.38 -8.59
C ASN A 76 0.24 11.87 -7.54
N ASN A 77 -0.22 12.43 -6.43
CA ASN A 77 0.60 12.96 -5.35
C ASN A 77 0.69 12.03 -4.12
N LEU A 78 0.14 10.80 -4.24
CA LEU A 78 0.14 9.80 -3.17
C LEU A 78 1.57 9.33 -2.89
N THR A 79 1.96 9.31 -1.62
CA THR A 79 3.29 8.85 -1.18
C THR A 79 3.24 7.53 -0.41
N HIS A 80 2.12 7.23 0.26
CA HIS A 80 1.96 6.01 1.05
C HIS A 80 0.66 5.32 0.68
N LEU A 81 0.74 4.03 0.38
CA LEU A 81 -0.41 3.19 0.07
C LEU A 81 -0.34 1.88 0.87
N THR A 82 -1.41 1.58 1.58
CA THR A 82 -1.62 0.27 2.21
C THR A 82 -2.89 -0.33 1.65
N LEU A 83 -2.77 -1.53 1.12
CA LEU A 83 -3.86 -2.33 0.58
C LEU A 83 -4.15 -3.47 1.57
N GLY A 84 -5.42 -3.64 1.93
CA GLY A 84 -5.87 -4.65 2.88
C GLY A 84 -5.76 -6.08 2.35
N ALA A 85 -6.10 -7.05 3.20
CA ALA A 85 -5.87 -8.47 2.95
C ALA A 85 -6.44 -8.96 1.62
N ARG A 86 -7.68 -8.59 1.27
CA ARG A 86 -8.39 -9.13 0.11
C ARG A 86 -8.15 -8.43 -1.20
N PHE A 87 -7.36 -7.36 -1.23
CA PHE A 87 -7.11 -6.64 -2.48
C PHE A 87 -6.31 -7.49 -3.47
N ASP A 88 -6.93 -7.79 -4.62
CA ASP A 88 -6.31 -8.53 -5.74
C ASP A 88 -6.78 -7.97 -7.09
N GLN A 89 -6.64 -6.67 -7.30
CA GLN A 89 -6.99 -6.01 -8.56
C GLN A 89 -5.75 -5.44 -9.24
N LEU A 90 -5.79 -5.36 -10.57
CA LEU A 90 -4.79 -4.60 -11.33
C LEU A 90 -4.80 -3.15 -10.87
N ILE A 91 -3.62 -2.61 -10.58
CA ILE A 91 -3.46 -1.26 -10.07
C ILE A 91 -2.30 -0.54 -10.75
N THR A 92 -2.50 0.73 -11.08
CA THR A 92 -1.44 1.61 -11.57
C THR A 92 -0.95 2.48 -10.42
N LEU A 93 0.33 2.38 -10.11
CA LEU A 93 0.95 3.12 -9.01
C LEU A 93 1.45 4.49 -9.49
N PRO A 94 1.23 5.57 -8.71
CA PRO A 94 1.73 6.90 -9.08
C PRO A 94 3.24 7.02 -8.87
N ASN A 95 3.90 7.83 -9.70
CA ASN A 95 5.35 8.08 -9.63
C ASN A 95 5.82 8.82 -8.36
N SER A 96 4.92 9.28 -7.52
CA SER A 96 5.21 9.90 -6.22
C SER A 96 5.26 8.89 -5.06
N LEU A 97 4.86 7.63 -5.32
CA LEU A 97 4.72 6.62 -4.26
C LEU A 97 6.09 6.21 -3.72
N THR A 98 6.25 6.31 -2.40
CA THR A 98 7.49 5.96 -1.68
C THR A 98 7.32 4.75 -0.77
N HIS A 99 6.09 4.51 -0.28
CA HIS A 99 5.79 3.41 0.63
C HIS A 99 4.58 2.65 0.11
N LEU A 100 4.73 1.33 -0.03
CA LEU A 100 3.69 0.45 -0.53
C LEU A 100 3.62 -0.81 0.33
N THR A 101 2.41 -1.11 0.81
CA THR A 101 2.12 -2.35 1.53
C THR A 101 0.98 -3.08 0.85
N PHE A 102 1.21 -4.34 0.52
CA PHE A 102 0.21 -5.28 0.04
C PHE A 102 -0.23 -6.23 1.14
N GLY A 103 -1.53 -6.54 1.16
CA GLY A 103 -2.12 -7.53 2.03
C GLY A 103 -1.85 -8.97 1.55
N GLU A 104 -2.62 -9.92 2.10
CA GLU A 104 -2.41 -11.35 1.95
C GLU A 104 -2.65 -11.86 0.52
N TYR A 105 -3.78 -11.46 -0.11
CA TYR A 105 -4.23 -12.11 -1.36
C TYR A 105 -3.76 -11.44 -2.64
N PHE A 106 -3.03 -10.33 -2.58
CA PHE A 106 -2.55 -9.66 -3.79
C PHE A 106 -1.61 -10.55 -4.58
N ASN A 107 -2.00 -10.89 -5.81
CA ASN A 107 -1.19 -11.71 -6.74
C ASN A 107 -1.30 -11.25 -8.20
N GLN A 108 -1.42 -9.94 -8.44
CA GLN A 108 -1.43 -9.39 -9.78
C GLN A 108 -0.05 -8.93 -10.23
N PRO A 109 0.26 -9.02 -11.55
CA PRO A 109 1.46 -8.38 -12.08
C PRO A 109 1.47 -6.89 -11.76
N ILE A 110 2.62 -6.38 -11.32
CA ILE A 110 2.76 -4.99 -10.87
C ILE A 110 4.04 -4.34 -11.40
N THR A 111 3.92 -3.10 -11.83
CA THR A 111 5.06 -2.25 -12.16
C THR A 111 5.30 -1.27 -11.03
N LEU A 112 6.47 -1.33 -10.44
CA LEU A 112 6.85 -0.48 -9.31
C LEU A 112 7.45 0.85 -9.79
N PRO A 113 7.07 2.00 -9.19
CA PRO A 113 7.65 3.28 -9.54
C PRO A 113 9.08 3.43 -8.98
N ASN A 114 9.95 4.14 -9.70
CA ASN A 114 11.34 4.38 -9.28
C ASN A 114 11.47 5.22 -7.98
N SER A 115 10.41 5.88 -7.56
CA SER A 115 10.34 6.63 -6.29
C SER A 115 10.19 5.73 -5.07
N LEU A 116 9.90 4.43 -5.26
CA LEU A 116 9.60 3.53 -4.14
C LEU A 116 10.84 3.28 -3.28
N ILE A 117 10.68 3.46 -1.98
CA ILE A 117 11.72 3.32 -0.95
C ILE A 117 11.42 2.11 -0.06
N HIS A 118 10.14 1.88 0.25
CA HIS A 118 9.68 0.79 1.09
C HIS A 118 8.63 -0.04 0.34
N LEU A 119 8.86 -1.35 0.25
CA LEU A 119 7.91 -2.33 -0.30
C LEU A 119 7.72 -3.45 0.71
N THR A 120 6.47 -3.67 1.10
CA THR A 120 6.10 -4.72 2.05
C THR A 120 4.97 -5.56 1.47
N PHE A 121 5.16 -6.84 1.39
CA PHE A 121 4.11 -7.83 1.27
C PHE A 121 3.86 -8.42 2.66
N ASN A 122 2.58 -8.65 3.00
CA ASN A 122 2.22 -9.32 4.26
C ASN A 122 2.99 -10.64 4.43
N GLU A 123 3.25 -11.06 5.65
CA GLU A 123 3.98 -12.30 5.95
C GLU A 123 3.34 -13.52 5.28
N GLU A 124 2.02 -13.62 5.29
CA GLU A 124 1.23 -14.69 4.66
C GLU A 124 0.88 -14.38 3.20
N SER A 125 1.51 -13.37 2.60
CA SER A 125 1.19 -12.93 1.24
C SER A 125 1.33 -14.04 0.22
N GLN A 126 0.29 -14.20 -0.60
CA GLN A 126 0.22 -15.16 -1.72
C GLN A 126 0.86 -14.62 -3.00
N PHE A 127 1.60 -13.51 -2.92
CA PHE A 127 2.26 -12.94 -4.09
C PHE A 127 3.30 -13.88 -4.67
N TYR A 128 3.04 -14.34 -5.89
CA TYR A 128 3.89 -15.24 -6.67
C TYR A 128 4.04 -14.77 -8.11
N GLN A 129 4.30 -13.49 -8.32
CA GLN A 129 4.57 -12.95 -9.66
C GLN A 129 6.01 -12.48 -9.76
N PRO A 130 6.66 -12.63 -10.93
CA PRO A 130 7.95 -11.99 -11.15
C PRO A 130 7.82 -10.48 -11.00
N ILE A 131 8.82 -9.85 -10.41
CA ILE A 131 8.81 -8.42 -10.10
C ILE A 131 10.18 -7.79 -10.32
N ASP A 132 10.18 -6.64 -10.99
CA ASP A 132 11.37 -5.81 -11.15
C ASP A 132 11.44 -4.79 -10.00
N LEU A 133 12.53 -4.83 -9.23
CA LEU A 133 12.71 -3.97 -8.06
C LEU A 133 13.36 -2.63 -8.46
N PRO A 134 12.84 -1.49 -8.00
CA PRO A 134 13.41 -0.19 -8.30
C PRO A 134 14.74 0.03 -7.57
N ASN A 135 15.67 0.77 -8.19
CA ASN A 135 16.99 0.99 -7.66
C ASN A 135 17.06 1.81 -6.36
N ASN A 136 16.01 2.56 -6.03
CA ASN A 136 15.93 3.38 -4.82
C ASN A 136 15.37 2.65 -3.59
N LEU A 137 15.02 1.36 -3.75
CA LEU A 137 14.42 0.58 -2.68
C LEU A 137 15.44 0.35 -1.55
N THR A 138 15.06 0.72 -0.32
CA THR A 138 15.87 0.54 0.89
C THR A 138 15.33 -0.55 1.80
N HIS A 139 14.03 -0.78 1.79
CA HIS A 139 13.36 -1.78 2.63
C HIS A 139 12.48 -2.66 1.76
N LEU A 140 12.66 -3.97 1.87
CA LEU A 140 11.94 -4.97 1.11
C LEU A 140 11.52 -6.12 2.02
N THR A 141 10.24 -6.43 2.02
CA THR A 141 9.68 -7.60 2.70
C THR A 141 8.85 -8.40 1.73
N PHE A 142 9.17 -9.66 1.55
CA PHE A 142 8.32 -10.64 0.87
C PHE A 142 7.67 -11.61 1.86
N GLY A 143 6.46 -12.03 1.53
CA GLY A 143 5.71 -13.06 2.26
C GLY A 143 6.17 -14.48 1.91
N CYS A 144 5.47 -15.46 2.51
CA CYS A 144 5.89 -16.86 2.51
C CYS A 144 5.82 -17.57 1.13
N TYR A 145 5.07 -17.05 0.15
CA TYR A 145 4.92 -17.72 -1.15
C TYR A 145 5.83 -17.19 -2.26
N PHE A 146 6.57 -16.12 -2.02
CA PHE A 146 7.42 -15.55 -3.07
C PHE A 146 8.68 -16.40 -3.31
N ASP A 147 8.85 -16.91 -4.54
CA ASP A 147 10.01 -17.71 -4.96
C ASP A 147 10.43 -17.43 -6.42
N HIS A 148 10.61 -16.17 -6.78
CA HIS A 148 11.16 -15.77 -8.07
C HIS A 148 12.59 -15.20 -7.93
N PRO A 149 13.44 -15.38 -8.96
CA PRO A 149 14.73 -14.70 -8.99
C PRO A 149 14.55 -13.19 -8.93
N ILE A 150 15.34 -12.52 -8.09
CA ILE A 150 15.35 -11.07 -7.95
C ILE A 150 16.76 -10.53 -8.01
N THR A 151 16.88 -9.30 -8.50
CA THR A 151 18.12 -8.52 -8.45
C THR A 151 17.95 -7.41 -7.43
N LEU A 152 18.80 -7.42 -6.41
CA LEU A 152 18.79 -6.42 -5.34
C LEU A 152 19.64 -5.21 -5.73
N SER A 153 19.15 -4.01 -5.44
CA SER A 153 19.89 -2.76 -5.65
C SER A 153 20.90 -2.50 -4.54
N ASN A 154 21.94 -1.71 -4.86
CA ASN A 154 22.93 -1.25 -3.87
C ASN A 154 22.38 -0.22 -2.87
N SER A 155 21.11 0.16 -2.96
CA SER A 155 20.41 1.02 -1.98
C SER A 155 19.74 0.21 -0.87
N LEU A 156 19.59 -1.12 -1.05
CA LEU A 156 18.84 -1.94 -0.12
C LEU A 156 19.60 -2.13 1.19
N THR A 157 18.96 -1.78 2.30
CA THR A 157 19.51 -1.88 3.66
C THR A 157 18.80 -2.92 4.51
N HIS A 158 17.51 -3.16 4.24
CA HIS A 158 16.67 -4.10 5.01
C HIS A 158 15.99 -5.07 4.04
N LEU A 159 16.18 -6.36 4.27
CA LEU A 159 15.57 -7.43 3.49
C LEU A 159 14.94 -8.46 4.43
N THR A 160 13.66 -8.74 4.20
CA THR A 160 12.96 -9.86 4.82
C THR A 160 12.44 -10.77 3.72
N LEU A 161 12.77 -12.05 3.82
CA LEU A 161 12.33 -13.10 2.89
C LEU A 161 11.48 -14.12 3.66
N GLY A 162 10.37 -14.51 3.06
CA GLY A 162 9.50 -15.56 3.59
C GLY A 162 10.12 -16.95 3.46
N VAL A 163 9.53 -17.93 4.12
CA VAL A 163 10.00 -19.33 4.17
C VAL A 163 10.06 -20.00 2.79
N GLY A 164 9.21 -19.57 1.86
CA GLY A 164 9.15 -20.12 0.50
C GLY A 164 10.25 -19.65 -0.44
N PHE A 165 11.12 -18.73 -0.04
CA PHE A 165 12.16 -18.22 -0.93
C PHE A 165 13.37 -19.16 -1.01
N HIS A 166 13.56 -19.82 -2.16
CA HIS A 166 14.62 -20.80 -2.39
C HIS A 166 15.61 -20.37 -3.49
N GLN A 167 15.48 -19.14 -4.01
CA GLN A 167 16.33 -18.67 -5.09
C GLN A 167 17.73 -18.26 -4.61
N SER A 168 18.73 -18.47 -5.46
CA SER A 168 20.06 -17.90 -5.23
C SER A 168 19.99 -16.38 -5.35
N ILE A 169 20.57 -15.68 -4.38
CA ILE A 169 20.54 -14.22 -4.31
C ILE A 169 21.93 -13.66 -4.00
N THR A 170 22.29 -12.59 -4.68
CA THR A 170 23.50 -11.83 -4.37
C THR A 170 23.10 -10.66 -3.46
N LEU A 171 23.65 -10.67 -2.25
CA LEU A 171 23.36 -9.61 -1.26
C LEU A 171 24.21 -8.37 -1.55
N PRO A 172 23.62 -7.15 -1.54
CA PRO A 172 24.39 -5.93 -1.75
C PRO A 172 25.19 -5.56 -0.49
N ASN A 173 26.31 -4.85 -0.67
CA ASN A 173 27.15 -4.40 0.44
C ASN A 173 26.46 -3.37 1.38
N SER A 174 25.39 -2.76 0.91
CA SER A 174 24.55 -1.82 1.70
C SER A 174 23.66 -2.51 2.72
N LEU A 175 23.48 -3.84 2.60
CA LEU A 175 22.54 -4.57 3.44
C LEU A 175 23.03 -4.61 4.90
N THR A 176 22.20 -4.12 5.81
CA THR A 176 22.49 -4.08 7.25
C THR A 176 21.60 -5.03 8.05
N HIS A 177 20.40 -5.33 7.51
CA HIS A 177 19.42 -6.19 8.16
C HIS A 177 18.92 -7.24 7.17
N LEU A 178 19.06 -8.52 7.55
CA LEU A 178 18.56 -9.66 6.79
C LEU A 178 17.76 -10.57 7.71
N ILE A 179 16.51 -10.83 7.36
CA ILE A 179 15.60 -11.70 8.08
C ILE A 179 15.12 -12.78 7.11
N PHE A 180 15.22 -14.03 7.52
CA PHE A 180 14.51 -15.16 6.92
C PHE A 180 13.43 -15.60 7.92
N ASN A 181 12.17 -15.46 7.53
CA ASN A 181 11.09 -16.01 8.33
C ASN A 181 11.19 -17.53 8.30
N LYS A 182 11.05 -18.15 9.49
CA LYS A 182 11.00 -19.62 9.61
C LYS A 182 9.54 -20.03 9.76
N ASP A 183 9.25 -21.24 9.30
CA ASP A 183 7.95 -21.83 9.61
C ASP A 183 7.74 -21.79 11.13
N SER A 184 6.58 -21.30 11.56
CA SER A 184 6.12 -21.47 12.93
C SER A 184 5.77 -22.96 13.09
N VAL A 185 6.66 -23.73 13.70
CA VAL A 185 6.45 -25.14 14.03
C VAL A 185 5.43 -25.27 15.14
#